data_b92a9e2ce4445c74fc561ee479f21893
#
_entry.id   b92a9e2ce4445c74fc561ee479f21893
#
_cell.length_a   1.000
_cell.length_b   1.000
_cell.length_c   1.000
_cell.angle_alpha   90.00
_cell.angle_beta   90.00
_cell.angle_gamma   90.00
#
_symmetry.space_group_name_H-M   'P 1'
#
loop_
_entity.id
_entity.type
_entity.pdbx_description
1 polymer ?
#
loop_
_entity_poly.entity_id
_entity_poly.type
_entity_poly.pdbx_seq_one_letter_code
_entity_poly.pdbx_strand_id
1 'polypeptide(L)'
;MKVLLPILKKYRREAVLAPLFKLVEALLELIVPLIMARLIDRGIAMGDRGYVLQQSALLLLLGAAGLGFSITAQYFAAKAAMRLGGELRHRLFTKVQELSFSQLDLFGADTLITRMTSDVNQVQSGVNMVLRLFLRSPFIVFGAMIMAFTIDGPSALIFAVAIPVIGAVVFWILLTTLPLYKKVQGCLDQIMTSTRENLTGVRVIRAFRQEENEKQRYAERNAALFAEQIRVGRISGLMNPLTYVLINLAIVALIQTDAVRVNAGILATGQV
;
A
#
# COMPACT_ATOMS: atom_id res chain seq x y z
N MET A 1 -8.94 2.33 -16.00
CA MET A 1 -9.13 0.87 -15.81
C MET A 1 -9.53 0.16 -17.10
N LYS A 2 -10.56 0.60 -17.88
CA LYS A 2 -11.01 -0.09 -19.10
C LYS A 2 -9.92 -0.28 -20.18
N VAL A 3 -8.94 0.60 -20.25
CA VAL A 3 -7.84 0.54 -21.24
C VAL A 3 -6.71 -0.40 -20.80
N LEU A 4 -6.46 -0.54 -19.49
CA LEU A 4 -5.36 -1.35 -18.96
C LEU A 4 -5.66 -2.85 -19.00
N LEU A 5 -6.93 -3.23 -18.75
CA LEU A 5 -7.35 -4.64 -18.74
C LEU A 5 -7.09 -5.39 -20.06
N PRO A 6 -7.37 -4.82 -21.25
CA PRO A 6 -7.04 -5.50 -22.51
C PRO A 6 -5.54 -5.69 -22.72
N ILE A 7 -4.72 -4.74 -22.26
CA ILE A 7 -3.26 -4.85 -22.35
C ILE A 7 -2.75 -5.94 -21.40
N LEU A 8 -3.25 -5.97 -20.16
CA LEU A 8 -2.92 -7.03 -19.19
C LEU A 8 -3.36 -8.42 -19.68
N LYS A 9 -4.50 -8.52 -20.36
CA LYS A 9 -4.94 -9.79 -21.01
C LYS A 9 -3.95 -10.30 -22.05
N LYS A 10 -3.26 -9.43 -22.77
CA LYS A 10 -2.19 -9.82 -23.72
C LYS A 10 -1.02 -10.49 -23.00
N TYR A 11 -0.74 -10.07 -21.75
CA TYR A 11 0.33 -10.59 -20.88
C TYR A 11 -0.22 -11.40 -19.70
N ARG A 12 -1.32 -12.13 -19.93
CA ARG A 12 -2.05 -12.87 -18.88
C ARG A 12 -1.19 -13.86 -18.11
N ARG A 13 -0.18 -14.46 -18.74
CA ARG A 13 0.69 -15.42 -18.06
C ARG A 13 1.43 -14.75 -16.91
N GLU A 14 2.12 -13.65 -17.17
CA GLU A 14 2.87 -12.91 -16.16
C GLU A 14 1.94 -12.26 -15.12
N ALA A 15 0.81 -11.70 -15.57
CA ALA A 15 -0.17 -11.04 -14.70
C ALA A 15 -0.88 -12.02 -13.76
N VAL A 16 -0.98 -13.32 -14.09
CA VAL A 16 -1.58 -14.37 -13.24
C VAL A 16 -0.51 -15.08 -12.41
N LEU A 17 0.67 -15.35 -12.98
CA LEU A 17 1.74 -16.04 -12.25
C LEU A 17 2.25 -15.22 -11.07
N ALA A 18 2.35 -13.89 -11.19
CA ALA A 18 2.81 -13.05 -10.09
C ALA A 18 1.93 -13.18 -8.83
N PRO A 19 0.59 -12.97 -8.88
CA PRO A 19 -0.28 -13.20 -7.74
C PRO A 19 -0.29 -14.65 -7.25
N LEU A 20 -0.20 -15.62 -8.15
CA LEU A 20 -0.20 -17.05 -7.80
C LEU A 20 1.03 -17.40 -6.96
N PHE A 21 2.23 -16.98 -7.36
CA PHE A 21 3.43 -17.18 -6.56
C PHE A 21 3.38 -16.39 -5.24
N LYS A 22 2.76 -15.21 -5.22
CA LYS A 22 2.52 -14.46 -3.98
C LYS A 22 1.53 -15.16 -3.05
N LEU A 23 0.55 -15.85 -3.58
CA LEU A 23 -0.37 -16.67 -2.80
C LEU A 23 0.34 -17.86 -2.18
N VAL A 24 1.18 -18.58 -2.95
CA VAL A 24 1.99 -19.71 -2.42
C VAL A 24 2.92 -19.21 -1.31
N GLU A 25 3.61 -18.08 -1.51
CA GLU A 25 4.45 -17.45 -0.48
C GLU A 25 3.63 -17.16 0.80
N ALA A 26 2.44 -16.54 0.67
CA ALA A 26 1.57 -16.27 1.80
C ALA A 26 1.10 -17.54 2.52
N LEU A 27 0.80 -18.61 1.80
CA LEU A 27 0.44 -19.91 2.40
C LEU A 27 1.62 -20.50 3.19
N LEU A 28 2.85 -20.40 2.67
CA LEU A 28 4.04 -20.86 3.39
C LEU A 28 4.27 -20.05 4.67
N GLU A 29 4.09 -18.71 4.61
CA GLU A 29 4.18 -17.84 5.78
C GLU A 29 3.17 -18.22 6.87
N LEU A 30 1.94 -18.58 6.48
CA LEU A 30 0.89 -19.02 7.42
C LEU A 30 1.19 -20.35 8.11
N ILE A 31 2.00 -21.22 7.51
CA ILE A 31 2.41 -22.49 8.11
C ILE A 31 3.47 -22.29 9.22
N VAL A 32 4.27 -21.21 9.14
CA VAL A 32 5.36 -20.96 10.10
C VAL A 32 4.89 -20.93 11.55
N PRO A 33 3.83 -20.19 11.93
CA PRO A 33 3.33 -20.20 13.32
C PRO A 33 2.92 -21.59 13.82
N LEU A 34 2.33 -22.42 12.97
CA LEU A 34 1.93 -23.80 13.34
C LEU A 34 3.14 -24.68 13.67
N ILE A 35 4.23 -24.51 12.92
CA ILE A 35 5.47 -25.24 13.20
C ILE A 35 6.12 -24.71 14.48
N MET A 36 6.09 -23.38 14.69
CA MET A 36 6.57 -22.78 15.93
C MET A 36 5.81 -23.28 17.15
N ALA A 37 4.48 -23.35 17.08
CA ALA A 37 3.67 -23.92 18.15
C ALA A 37 4.11 -25.36 18.50
N ARG A 38 4.26 -26.23 17.48
CA ARG A 38 4.73 -27.61 17.69
C ARG A 38 6.15 -27.68 18.27
N LEU A 39 7.03 -26.77 17.82
CA LEU A 39 8.40 -26.69 18.32
C LEU A 39 8.43 -26.34 19.81
N ILE A 40 7.58 -25.40 20.24
CA ILE A 40 7.46 -25.00 21.64
C ILE A 40 6.85 -26.13 22.46
N ASP A 41 5.69 -26.67 22.08
CA ASP A 41 4.90 -27.59 22.87
C ASP A 41 5.53 -28.99 22.96
N ARG A 42 6.18 -29.47 21.91
CA ARG A 42 6.80 -30.81 21.88
C ARG A 42 8.31 -30.78 22.00
N GLY A 43 8.95 -29.81 21.31
CA GLY A 43 10.41 -29.75 21.31
C GLY A 43 10.97 -29.19 22.63
N ILE A 44 10.58 -27.95 22.97
CA ILE A 44 11.13 -27.28 24.13
C ILE A 44 10.53 -27.82 25.43
N ALA A 45 9.21 -27.98 25.49
CA ALA A 45 8.54 -28.45 26.72
C ALA A 45 8.92 -29.89 27.12
N MET A 46 9.22 -30.77 26.14
CA MET A 46 9.67 -32.14 26.40
C MET A 46 11.19 -32.31 26.42
N GLY A 47 11.96 -31.24 26.10
CA GLY A 47 13.42 -31.28 26.06
C GLY A 47 14.00 -32.10 24.91
N ASP A 48 13.21 -32.42 23.87
CA ASP A 48 13.64 -33.22 22.72
C ASP A 48 14.46 -32.39 21.73
N ARG A 49 15.79 -32.44 21.88
CA ARG A 49 16.74 -31.72 21.01
C ARG A 49 16.66 -32.17 19.55
N GLY A 50 16.39 -33.46 19.31
CA GLY A 50 16.28 -33.98 17.95
C GLY A 50 15.08 -33.37 17.20
N TYR A 51 13.95 -33.34 17.88
CA TYR A 51 12.73 -32.72 17.35
C TYR A 51 12.90 -31.21 17.11
N VAL A 52 13.54 -30.48 18.06
CA VAL A 52 13.84 -29.06 17.87
C VAL A 52 14.69 -28.82 16.64
N LEU A 53 15.75 -29.61 16.44
CA LEU A 53 16.63 -29.48 15.28
C LEU A 53 15.88 -29.75 13.97
N GLN A 54 15.04 -30.77 13.95
CA GLN A 54 14.23 -31.12 12.77
C GLN A 54 13.23 -30.01 12.40
N GLN A 55 12.49 -29.46 13.39
CA GLN A 55 11.55 -28.36 13.16
C GLN A 55 12.26 -27.06 12.75
N SER A 56 13.42 -26.79 13.32
CA SER A 56 14.25 -25.64 12.93
C SER A 56 14.76 -25.77 11.48
N ALA A 57 15.20 -26.94 11.08
CA ALA A 57 15.60 -27.23 9.71
C ALA A 57 14.41 -27.06 8.73
N LEU A 58 13.20 -27.49 9.13
CA LEU A 58 11.98 -27.32 8.34
C LEU A 58 11.63 -25.84 8.19
N LEU A 59 11.75 -25.03 9.26
CA LEU A 59 11.53 -23.57 9.20
C LEU A 59 12.52 -22.89 8.25
N LEU A 60 13.80 -23.25 8.29
CA LEU A 60 14.81 -22.76 7.36
C LEU A 60 14.48 -23.14 5.90
N LEU A 61 14.01 -24.35 5.68
CA LEU A 61 13.61 -24.83 4.36
C LEU A 61 12.39 -24.07 3.82
N LEU A 62 11.37 -23.82 4.68
CA LEU A 62 10.22 -23.01 4.34
C LEU A 62 10.60 -21.55 4.05
N GLY A 63 11.52 -20.98 4.85
CA GLY A 63 12.04 -19.63 4.60
C GLY A 63 12.77 -19.54 3.25
N ALA A 64 13.62 -20.52 2.93
CA ALA A 64 14.32 -20.58 1.64
C ALA A 64 13.34 -20.75 0.46
N ALA A 65 12.34 -21.62 0.61
CA ALA A 65 11.28 -21.79 -0.38
C ALA A 65 10.46 -20.50 -0.56
N GLY A 66 10.03 -19.88 0.55
CA GLY A 66 9.33 -18.60 0.55
C GLY A 66 10.11 -17.49 -0.16
N LEU A 67 11.42 -17.41 0.07
CA LEU A 67 12.30 -16.48 -0.64
C LEU A 67 12.31 -16.76 -2.15
N GLY A 68 12.41 -18.02 -2.56
CA GLY A 68 12.34 -18.41 -3.97
C GLY A 68 11.03 -18.01 -4.64
N PHE A 69 9.90 -18.27 -3.98
CA PHE A 69 8.57 -17.84 -4.47
C PHE A 69 8.43 -16.33 -4.50
N SER A 70 8.95 -15.61 -3.49
CA SER A 70 8.94 -14.16 -3.43
C SER A 70 9.68 -13.52 -4.59
N ILE A 71 10.91 -13.96 -4.86
CA ILE A 71 11.74 -13.48 -5.98
C ILE A 71 11.04 -13.75 -7.31
N THR A 72 10.50 -14.95 -7.48
CA THR A 72 9.79 -15.35 -8.70
C THR A 72 8.54 -14.50 -8.92
N ALA A 73 7.75 -14.27 -7.87
CA ALA A 73 6.57 -13.40 -7.92
C ALA A 73 6.94 -11.96 -8.30
N GLN A 74 8.01 -11.41 -7.70
CA GLN A 74 8.49 -10.07 -8.02
C GLN A 74 8.97 -9.95 -9.48
N TYR A 75 9.68 -10.95 -9.97
CA TYR A 75 10.13 -11.01 -11.37
C TYR A 75 8.94 -10.94 -12.33
N PHE A 76 7.90 -11.77 -12.12
CA PHE A 76 6.72 -11.77 -12.99
C PHE A 76 5.90 -10.50 -12.87
N ALA A 77 5.76 -9.92 -11.66
CA ALA A 77 5.08 -8.65 -11.45
C ALA A 77 5.79 -7.49 -12.17
N ALA A 78 7.10 -7.40 -12.01
CA ALA A 78 7.92 -6.41 -12.70
C ALA A 78 7.85 -6.57 -14.22
N LYS A 79 7.97 -7.80 -14.72
CA LYS A 79 7.90 -8.10 -16.15
C LYS A 79 6.56 -7.73 -16.77
N ALA A 80 5.45 -8.04 -16.07
CA ALA A 80 4.10 -7.64 -16.50
C ALA A 80 3.95 -6.11 -16.55
N ALA A 81 4.40 -5.41 -15.51
CA ALA A 81 4.33 -3.97 -15.41
C ALA A 81 5.18 -3.26 -16.48
N MET A 82 6.41 -3.74 -16.71
CA MET A 82 7.30 -3.18 -17.74
C MET A 82 6.74 -3.38 -19.15
N ARG A 83 6.20 -4.58 -19.46
CA ARG A 83 5.56 -4.84 -20.76
C ARG A 83 4.33 -3.97 -20.98
N LEU A 84 3.52 -3.77 -19.93
CA LEU A 84 2.39 -2.86 -19.99
C LEU A 84 2.85 -1.42 -20.25
N GLY A 85 3.89 -0.94 -19.56
CA GLY A 85 4.45 0.39 -19.78
C GLY A 85 4.98 0.58 -21.21
N GLY A 86 5.67 -0.44 -21.75
CA GLY A 86 6.14 -0.43 -23.14
C GLY A 86 4.99 -0.38 -24.16
N GLU A 87 3.95 -1.18 -23.98
CA GLU A 87 2.76 -1.17 -24.84
C GLU A 87 2.01 0.18 -24.76
N LEU A 88 1.90 0.78 -23.56
CA LEU A 88 1.29 2.11 -23.40
C LEU A 88 2.08 3.18 -24.14
N ARG A 89 3.42 3.19 -24.00
CA ARG A 89 4.26 4.15 -24.74
C ARG A 89 4.12 3.97 -26.24
N HIS A 90 4.12 2.73 -26.71
CA HIS A 90 3.94 2.45 -28.13
C HIS A 90 2.59 2.97 -28.65
N ARG A 91 1.50 2.70 -27.94
CA ARG A 91 0.16 3.20 -28.34
C ARG A 91 0.05 4.72 -28.28
N LEU A 92 0.63 5.34 -27.23
CA LEU A 92 0.67 6.79 -27.13
C LEU A 92 1.48 7.41 -28.28
N PHE A 93 2.65 6.85 -28.56
CA PHE A 93 3.48 7.33 -29.67
C PHE A 93 2.78 7.20 -31.01
N THR A 94 2.19 6.04 -31.31
CA THR A 94 1.39 5.85 -32.53
C THR A 94 0.26 6.88 -32.61
N LYS A 95 -0.45 7.12 -31.48
CA LYS A 95 -1.53 8.11 -31.47
C LYS A 95 -1.03 9.53 -31.68
N VAL A 96 0.12 9.89 -31.15
CA VAL A 96 0.75 11.20 -31.36
C VAL A 96 1.08 11.42 -32.83
N GLN A 97 1.55 10.38 -33.54
CA GLN A 97 1.84 10.44 -34.98
C GLN A 97 0.59 10.62 -35.86
N GLU A 98 -0.58 10.22 -35.36
CA GLU A 98 -1.88 10.38 -36.05
C GLU A 98 -2.54 11.75 -35.78
N LEU A 99 -2.02 12.56 -34.83
CA LEU A 99 -2.59 13.86 -34.52
C LEU A 99 -2.32 14.88 -35.62
N SER A 100 -3.30 15.74 -35.88
CA SER A 100 -3.11 16.90 -36.77
C SER A 100 -2.21 17.96 -36.09
N PHE A 101 -1.58 18.83 -36.88
CA PHE A 101 -0.75 19.92 -36.33
C PHE A 101 -1.51 20.80 -35.35
N SER A 102 -2.78 21.14 -35.63
CA SER A 102 -3.60 21.93 -34.71
C SER A 102 -3.87 21.23 -33.38
N GLN A 103 -3.99 19.87 -33.37
CA GLN A 103 -4.12 19.10 -32.13
C GLN A 103 -2.80 19.00 -31.39
N LEU A 104 -1.66 18.89 -32.07
CA LEU A 104 -0.33 18.93 -31.46
C LEU A 104 -0.08 20.27 -30.77
N ASP A 105 -0.43 21.38 -31.42
CA ASP A 105 -0.32 22.72 -30.84
C ASP A 105 -1.25 22.89 -29.63
N LEU A 106 -2.46 22.34 -29.67
CA LEU A 106 -3.42 22.39 -28.56
C LEU A 106 -2.93 21.66 -27.31
N PHE A 107 -2.36 20.46 -27.49
CA PHE A 107 -1.84 19.69 -26.34
C PHE A 107 -0.48 20.19 -25.85
N GLY A 108 0.34 20.74 -26.72
CA GLY A 108 1.71 21.14 -26.48
C GLY A 108 2.68 19.95 -26.34
N ALA A 109 3.88 20.09 -26.85
CA ALA A 109 4.91 19.06 -26.82
C ALA A 109 5.28 18.62 -25.40
N ASP A 110 5.39 19.56 -24.45
CA ASP A 110 5.75 19.30 -23.06
C ASP A 110 4.73 18.38 -22.36
N THR A 111 3.44 18.59 -22.63
CA THR A 111 2.36 17.73 -22.10
C THR A 111 2.45 16.32 -22.66
N LEU A 112 2.69 16.18 -23.96
CA LEU A 112 2.81 14.87 -24.61
C LEU A 112 4.03 14.10 -24.10
N ILE A 113 5.17 14.77 -23.93
CA ILE A 113 6.38 14.19 -23.35
C ILE A 113 6.12 13.72 -21.92
N THR A 114 5.50 14.55 -21.08
CA THR A 114 5.17 14.21 -19.69
C THR A 114 4.25 12.98 -19.62
N ARG A 115 3.22 12.89 -20.49
CA ARG A 115 2.34 11.74 -20.54
C ARG A 115 3.05 10.46 -20.98
N MET A 116 3.97 10.54 -21.94
CA MET A 116 4.72 9.38 -22.43
C MET A 116 5.81 8.90 -21.45
N THR A 117 6.30 9.76 -20.59
CA THR A 117 7.36 9.48 -19.62
C THR A 117 6.78 9.30 -18.20
N SER A 118 6.48 10.38 -17.53
CA SER A 118 6.08 10.39 -16.11
C SER A 118 4.78 9.63 -15.86
N ASP A 119 3.73 9.92 -16.63
CA ASP A 119 2.41 9.31 -16.41
C ASP A 119 2.44 7.80 -16.68
N VAL A 120 3.09 7.37 -17.76
CA VAL A 120 3.25 5.94 -18.05
C VAL A 120 4.07 5.24 -16.97
N ASN A 121 5.15 5.87 -16.46
CA ASN A 121 5.94 5.33 -15.36
C ASN A 121 5.09 5.19 -14.08
N GLN A 122 4.24 6.15 -13.79
CA GLN A 122 3.34 6.10 -12.64
C GLN A 122 2.31 4.97 -12.76
N VAL A 123 1.71 4.80 -13.94
CA VAL A 123 0.80 3.67 -14.22
C VAL A 123 1.53 2.34 -14.11
N GLN A 124 2.74 2.23 -14.67
CA GLN A 124 3.58 1.03 -14.57
C GLN A 124 3.89 0.68 -13.11
N SER A 125 4.29 1.66 -12.30
CA SER A 125 4.57 1.49 -10.87
C SER A 125 3.32 1.10 -10.10
N GLY A 126 2.18 1.71 -10.39
CA GLY A 126 0.89 1.37 -9.79
C GLY A 126 0.47 -0.08 -10.08
N VAL A 127 0.61 -0.53 -11.33
CA VAL A 127 0.31 -1.93 -11.71
C VAL A 127 1.26 -2.91 -11.01
N ASN A 128 2.56 -2.59 -10.95
CA ASN A 128 3.52 -3.42 -10.21
C ASN A 128 3.15 -3.52 -8.73
N MET A 129 2.78 -2.41 -8.10
CA MET A 129 2.34 -2.38 -6.70
C MET A 129 1.08 -3.22 -6.46
N VAL A 130 0.09 -3.15 -7.35
CA VAL A 130 -1.13 -3.96 -7.27
C VAL A 130 -0.81 -5.44 -7.37
N LEU A 131 -0.01 -5.86 -8.36
CA LEU A 131 0.32 -7.27 -8.56
C LEU A 131 1.20 -7.84 -7.43
N ARG A 132 2.03 -7.02 -6.79
CA ARG A 132 2.99 -7.43 -5.77
C ARG A 132 2.46 -7.34 -4.34
N LEU A 133 1.76 -6.26 -4.00
CA LEU A 133 1.39 -5.96 -2.60
C LEU A 133 -0.11 -6.06 -2.35
N PHE A 134 -0.92 -5.45 -3.21
CA PHE A 134 -2.35 -5.34 -2.96
C PHE A 134 -3.06 -6.69 -2.95
N LEU A 135 -2.70 -7.60 -3.85
CA LEU A 135 -3.31 -8.93 -3.91
C LEU A 135 -2.86 -9.85 -2.78
N ARG A 136 -1.66 -9.63 -2.21
CA ARG A 136 -1.13 -10.42 -1.07
C ARG A 136 -1.92 -10.15 0.22
N SER A 137 -2.23 -8.88 0.51
CA SER A 137 -2.81 -8.48 1.80
C SER A 137 -4.11 -9.19 2.15
N PRO A 138 -5.12 -9.31 1.26
CA PRO A 138 -6.33 -10.06 1.55
C PRO A 138 -6.05 -11.54 1.85
N PHE A 139 -5.14 -12.18 1.12
CA PHE A 139 -4.82 -13.60 1.34
C PHE A 139 -4.21 -13.85 2.70
N ILE A 140 -3.32 -12.97 3.18
CA ILE A 140 -2.73 -13.11 4.52
C ILE A 140 -3.81 -12.88 5.59
N VAL A 141 -4.62 -11.82 5.47
CA VAL A 141 -5.62 -11.48 6.48
C VAL A 141 -6.69 -12.59 6.58
N PHE A 142 -7.27 -12.99 5.46
CA PHE A 142 -8.27 -14.07 5.47
C PHE A 142 -7.67 -15.43 5.81
N GLY A 143 -6.46 -15.73 5.34
CA GLY A 143 -5.76 -16.96 5.66
C GLY A 143 -5.43 -17.07 7.14
N ALA A 144 -4.89 -16.00 7.74
CA ALA A 144 -4.62 -15.96 9.19
C ALA A 144 -5.91 -16.10 10.02
N MET A 145 -6.99 -15.44 9.59
CA MET A 145 -8.28 -15.55 10.26
C MET A 145 -8.84 -16.99 10.19
N ILE A 146 -8.80 -17.64 9.04
CA ILE A 146 -9.21 -19.03 8.88
C ILE A 146 -8.36 -19.95 9.78
N MET A 147 -7.04 -19.75 9.79
CA MET A 147 -6.15 -20.53 10.65
C MET A 147 -6.43 -20.32 12.13
N ALA A 148 -6.67 -19.08 12.58
CA ALA A 148 -7.05 -18.80 13.96
C ALA A 148 -8.32 -19.59 14.36
N PHE A 149 -9.33 -19.64 13.50
CA PHE A 149 -10.54 -20.44 13.75
C PHE A 149 -10.29 -21.96 13.82
N THR A 150 -9.25 -22.47 13.17
CA THR A 150 -8.89 -23.91 13.29
C THR A 150 -8.15 -24.23 14.58
N ILE A 151 -7.53 -23.24 15.22
CA ILE A 151 -6.80 -23.41 16.49
C ILE A 151 -7.76 -23.21 17.66
N ASP A 152 -8.40 -22.04 17.74
CA ASP A 152 -9.34 -21.70 18.81
C ASP A 152 -10.42 -20.72 18.34
N GLY A 153 -11.68 -21.12 18.41
CA GLY A 153 -12.80 -20.31 17.95
C GLY A 153 -13.01 -19.00 18.74
N PRO A 154 -13.05 -19.02 20.10
CA PRO A 154 -13.18 -17.81 20.91
C PRO A 154 -12.08 -16.79 20.68
N SER A 155 -10.82 -17.22 20.60
CA SER A 155 -9.67 -16.33 20.32
C SER A 155 -9.74 -15.77 18.90
N ALA A 156 -10.15 -16.58 17.92
CA ALA A 156 -10.36 -16.14 16.55
C ALA A 156 -11.49 -15.09 16.40
N LEU A 157 -12.51 -15.11 17.25
CA LEU A 157 -13.58 -14.12 17.29
C LEU A 157 -13.03 -12.71 17.59
N ILE A 158 -12.00 -12.61 18.41
CA ILE A 158 -11.33 -11.32 18.70
C ILE A 158 -10.77 -10.73 17.42
N PHE A 159 -10.08 -11.53 16.60
CA PHE A 159 -9.58 -11.09 15.29
C PHE A 159 -10.72 -10.74 14.33
N ALA A 160 -11.80 -11.56 14.30
CA ALA A 160 -12.95 -11.33 13.44
C ALA A 160 -13.66 -10.01 13.74
N VAL A 161 -13.60 -9.52 14.98
CA VAL A 161 -14.12 -8.20 15.38
C VAL A 161 -13.08 -7.10 15.20
N ALA A 162 -11.83 -7.32 15.57
CA ALA A 162 -10.77 -6.31 15.50
C ALA A 162 -10.48 -5.87 14.05
N ILE A 163 -10.41 -6.79 13.10
CA ILE A 163 -10.10 -6.49 11.70
C ILE A 163 -11.12 -5.53 11.07
N PRO A 164 -12.45 -5.77 11.13
CA PRO A 164 -13.43 -4.81 10.62
C PRO A 164 -13.43 -3.47 11.36
N VAL A 165 -13.21 -3.45 12.67
CA VAL A 165 -13.17 -2.22 13.47
C VAL A 165 -11.97 -1.36 13.03
N ILE A 166 -10.77 -1.94 12.93
CA ILE A 166 -9.58 -1.25 12.44
C ILE A 166 -9.81 -0.77 11.01
N GLY A 167 -10.36 -1.64 10.16
CA GLY A 167 -10.71 -1.30 8.78
C GLY A 167 -11.66 -0.11 8.70
N ALA A 168 -12.72 -0.08 9.51
CA ALA A 168 -13.68 1.02 9.56
C ALA A 168 -13.03 2.35 9.96
N VAL A 169 -12.15 2.33 10.98
CA VAL A 169 -11.42 3.53 11.43
C VAL A 169 -10.49 4.05 10.35
N VAL A 170 -9.70 3.16 9.73
CA VAL A 170 -8.78 3.53 8.64
C VAL A 170 -9.56 4.09 7.44
N PHE A 171 -10.66 3.45 7.07
CA PHE A 171 -11.50 3.89 5.96
C PHE A 171 -12.16 5.25 6.25
N TRP A 172 -12.63 5.45 7.46
CA TRP A 172 -13.22 6.73 7.90
C TRP A 172 -12.19 7.86 7.82
N ILE A 173 -10.98 7.67 8.34
CA ILE A 173 -9.90 8.66 8.25
C ILE A 173 -9.55 8.94 6.79
N LEU A 174 -9.42 7.89 5.96
CA LEU A 174 -9.10 8.02 4.54
C LEU A 174 -10.15 8.83 3.79
N LEU A 175 -11.43 8.51 3.96
CA LEU A 175 -12.53 9.22 3.30
C LEU A 175 -12.64 10.68 3.75
N THR A 176 -12.28 10.98 5.00
CA THR A 176 -12.29 12.34 5.54
C THR A 176 -11.09 13.16 5.05
N THR A 177 -9.92 12.55 4.89
CA THR A 177 -8.69 13.23 4.48
C THR A 177 -8.59 13.44 2.97
N LEU A 178 -9.14 12.54 2.14
CA LEU A 178 -9.09 12.66 0.68
C LEU A 178 -9.60 14.01 0.13
N PRO A 179 -10.78 14.55 0.54
CA PRO A 179 -11.24 15.85 0.07
C PRO A 179 -10.36 17.00 0.59
N LEU A 180 -9.77 16.86 1.77
CA LEU A 180 -8.86 17.86 2.32
C LEU A 180 -7.54 17.92 1.55
N TYR A 181 -6.98 16.79 1.13
CA TYR A 181 -5.82 16.75 0.23
C TYR A 181 -6.09 17.48 -1.10
N LYS A 182 -7.31 17.34 -1.64
CA LYS A 182 -7.69 18.10 -2.86
C LYS A 182 -7.70 19.60 -2.61
N LYS A 183 -8.14 20.07 -1.42
CA LYS A 183 -8.08 21.50 -1.06
C LYS A 183 -6.64 21.99 -0.93
N VAL A 184 -5.78 21.22 -0.25
CA VAL A 184 -4.34 21.52 -0.17
C VAL A 184 -3.74 21.65 -1.55
N GLN A 185 -4.06 20.74 -2.47
CA GLN A 185 -3.57 20.82 -3.85
C GLN A 185 -4.06 22.08 -4.56
N GLY A 186 -5.34 22.46 -4.39
CA GLY A 186 -5.88 23.70 -4.94
C GLY A 186 -5.20 24.96 -4.40
N CYS A 187 -4.88 25.02 -3.09
CA CYS A 187 -4.10 26.10 -2.51
C CYS A 187 -2.66 26.15 -3.06
N LEU A 188 -2.04 24.98 -3.23
CA LEU A 188 -0.70 24.88 -3.82
C LEU A 188 -0.68 25.39 -5.27
N ASP A 189 -1.67 25.01 -6.07
CA ASP A 189 -1.81 25.46 -7.47
C ASP A 189 -1.96 27.01 -7.54
N GLN A 190 -2.69 27.61 -6.60
CA GLN A 190 -2.82 29.07 -6.50
C GLN A 190 -1.47 29.74 -6.16
N ILE A 191 -0.67 29.17 -5.26
CA ILE A 191 0.67 29.67 -4.93
C ILE A 191 1.58 29.55 -6.17
N MET A 192 1.56 28.40 -6.84
CA MET A 192 2.37 28.19 -8.04
C MET A 192 2.02 29.18 -9.16
N THR A 193 0.73 29.45 -9.37
CA THR A 193 0.25 30.45 -10.34
C THR A 193 0.74 31.85 -9.95
N SER A 194 0.56 32.24 -8.70
CA SER A 194 1.04 33.53 -8.17
C SER A 194 2.54 33.71 -8.34
N THR A 195 3.31 32.67 -8.02
CA THR A 195 4.77 32.69 -8.18
C THR A 195 5.16 32.89 -9.65
N ARG A 196 4.49 32.18 -10.58
CA ARG A 196 4.72 32.31 -12.02
C ARG A 196 4.38 33.73 -12.51
N GLU A 197 3.23 34.28 -12.08
CA GLU A 197 2.81 35.63 -12.40
C GLU A 197 3.82 36.68 -11.91
N ASN A 198 4.29 36.53 -10.66
CA ASN A 198 5.27 37.43 -10.07
C ASN A 198 6.64 37.37 -10.78
N LEU A 199 7.10 36.16 -11.17
CA LEU A 199 8.35 36.01 -11.90
C LEU A 199 8.27 36.63 -13.31
N THR A 200 7.16 36.42 -14.02
CA THR A 200 6.94 36.99 -15.36
C THR A 200 6.70 38.49 -15.32
N GLY A 201 5.93 38.97 -14.32
CA GLY A 201 5.54 40.35 -14.16
C GLY A 201 6.47 41.21 -13.32
N VAL A 202 7.65 40.71 -12.91
CA VAL A 202 8.54 41.39 -11.95
C VAL A 202 8.90 42.82 -12.34
N ARG A 203 9.06 43.10 -13.63
CA ARG A 203 9.37 44.46 -14.11
C ARG A 203 8.20 45.42 -13.90
N VAL A 204 6.97 44.95 -14.12
CA VAL A 204 5.73 45.70 -13.92
C VAL A 204 5.51 46.00 -12.42
N ILE A 205 5.65 44.96 -11.58
CA ILE A 205 5.52 45.07 -10.14
C ILE A 205 6.47 46.12 -9.58
N ARG A 206 7.74 46.11 -10.02
CA ARG A 206 8.75 47.10 -9.61
C ARG A 206 8.46 48.52 -10.16
N ALA A 207 8.03 48.61 -11.43
CA ALA A 207 7.72 49.91 -12.03
C ALA A 207 6.58 50.61 -11.31
N PHE A 208 5.59 49.85 -10.82
CA PHE A 208 4.44 50.39 -10.08
C PHE A 208 4.58 50.33 -8.55
N ARG A 209 5.76 49.92 -8.03
CA ARG A 209 6.04 49.81 -6.58
C ARG A 209 5.02 48.95 -5.83
N GLN A 210 4.63 47.83 -6.43
CA GLN A 210 3.62 46.93 -5.87
C GLN A 210 4.23 45.73 -5.12
N GLU A 211 5.53 45.76 -4.82
CA GLU A 211 6.22 44.63 -4.19
C GLU A 211 5.62 44.25 -2.84
N GLU A 212 5.21 45.25 -2.04
CA GLU A 212 4.68 44.99 -0.71
C GLU A 212 3.27 44.36 -0.78
N ASN A 213 2.45 44.83 -1.71
CA ASN A 213 1.13 44.23 -1.96
C ASN A 213 1.23 42.78 -2.44
N GLU A 214 2.19 42.46 -3.31
CA GLU A 214 2.40 41.09 -3.78
C GLU A 214 2.97 40.18 -2.68
N LYS A 215 3.85 40.67 -1.80
CA LYS A 215 4.30 39.94 -0.62
C LYS A 215 3.14 39.62 0.33
N GLN A 216 2.29 40.60 0.61
CA GLN A 216 1.14 40.37 1.47
C GLN A 216 0.18 39.35 0.87
N ARG A 217 -0.14 39.48 -0.41
CA ARG A 217 -1.00 38.53 -1.14
C ARG A 217 -0.42 37.10 -1.12
N TYR A 218 0.91 36.98 -1.31
CA TYR A 218 1.59 35.69 -1.20
C TYR A 218 1.53 35.13 0.22
N ALA A 219 1.75 35.95 1.24
CA ALA A 219 1.68 35.56 2.64
C ALA A 219 0.27 35.04 3.02
N GLU A 220 -0.79 35.71 2.55
CA GLU A 220 -2.17 35.29 2.77
C GLU A 220 -2.45 33.90 2.13
N ARG A 221 -2.02 33.70 0.88
CA ARG A 221 -2.16 32.40 0.20
C ARG A 221 -1.36 31.29 0.89
N ASN A 222 -0.15 31.61 1.35
CA ASN A 222 0.69 30.67 2.09
C ASN A 222 0.07 30.33 3.46
N ALA A 223 -0.52 31.32 4.16
CA ALA A 223 -1.23 31.06 5.40
C ALA A 223 -2.46 30.17 5.20
N ALA A 224 -3.20 30.35 4.10
CA ALA A 224 -4.32 29.48 3.74
C ALA A 224 -3.86 28.05 3.44
N LEU A 225 -2.77 27.87 2.69
CA LEU A 225 -2.17 26.56 2.45
C LEU A 225 -1.75 25.89 3.76
N PHE A 226 -1.05 26.63 4.62
CA PHE A 226 -0.61 26.13 5.92
C PHE A 226 -1.78 25.68 6.79
N ALA A 227 -2.86 26.46 6.85
CA ALA A 227 -4.05 26.10 7.61
C ALA A 227 -4.69 24.79 7.13
N GLU A 228 -4.82 24.59 5.82
CA GLU A 228 -5.35 23.35 5.26
C GLU A 228 -4.38 22.16 5.46
N GLN A 229 -3.07 22.36 5.36
CA GLN A 229 -2.07 21.32 5.66
C GLN A 229 -2.12 20.89 7.13
N ILE A 230 -2.24 21.84 8.07
CA ILE A 230 -2.40 21.51 9.51
C ILE A 230 -3.69 20.71 9.74
N ARG A 231 -4.78 21.10 9.07
CA ARG A 231 -6.06 20.37 9.18
C ARG A 231 -5.92 18.90 8.71
N VAL A 232 -5.31 18.70 7.55
CA VAL A 232 -5.00 17.35 7.05
C VAL A 232 -4.09 16.61 8.03
N GLY A 233 -3.00 17.25 8.47
CA GLY A 233 -2.02 16.68 9.40
C GLY A 233 -2.64 16.23 10.72
N ARG A 234 -3.56 17.00 11.30
CA ARG A 234 -4.26 16.64 12.54
C ARG A 234 -5.12 15.39 12.37
N ILE A 235 -5.87 15.29 11.27
CA ILE A 235 -6.76 14.14 11.03
C ILE A 235 -5.95 12.90 10.63
N SER A 236 -5.04 13.04 9.67
CA SER A 236 -4.20 11.92 9.22
C SER A 236 -3.23 11.43 10.32
N GLY A 237 -2.78 12.35 11.18
CA GLY A 237 -1.92 12.02 12.33
C GLY A 237 -2.61 11.16 13.39
N LEU A 238 -3.95 11.13 13.46
CA LEU A 238 -4.70 10.24 14.34
C LEU A 238 -4.69 8.78 13.87
N MET A 239 -4.35 8.53 12.61
CA MET A 239 -4.41 7.18 12.04
C MET A 239 -3.52 6.19 12.81
N ASN A 240 -2.25 6.53 13.05
CA ASN A 240 -1.33 5.66 13.76
C ASN A 240 -1.71 5.47 15.24
N PRO A 241 -1.97 6.51 16.05
CA PRO A 241 -2.37 6.34 17.44
C PRO A 241 -3.64 5.49 17.60
N LEU A 242 -4.69 5.75 16.79
CA LEU A 242 -5.94 5.01 16.87
C LEU A 242 -5.77 3.54 16.48
N THR A 243 -5.09 3.26 15.38
CA THR A 243 -4.83 1.86 14.97
C THR A 243 -3.95 1.15 15.99
N TYR A 244 -2.96 1.84 16.60
CA TYR A 244 -2.10 1.27 17.62
C TYR A 244 -2.89 0.92 18.89
N VAL A 245 -3.76 1.80 19.35
CA VAL A 245 -4.63 1.54 20.50
C VAL A 245 -5.54 0.35 20.22
N LEU A 246 -6.18 0.29 19.07
CA LEU A 246 -7.07 -0.81 18.71
C LEU A 246 -6.33 -2.15 18.63
N ILE A 247 -5.15 -2.17 18.04
CA ILE A 247 -4.31 -3.38 17.96
C ILE A 247 -3.91 -3.84 19.36
N ASN A 248 -3.44 -2.92 20.22
CA ASN A 248 -3.03 -3.29 21.59
C ASN A 248 -4.23 -3.77 22.43
N LEU A 249 -5.40 -3.16 22.30
CA LEU A 249 -6.62 -3.65 22.94
C LEU A 249 -6.98 -5.06 22.47
N ALA A 250 -6.87 -5.34 21.19
CA ALA A 250 -7.10 -6.68 20.66
C ALA A 250 -6.08 -7.69 21.19
N ILE A 251 -4.78 -7.31 21.27
CA ILE A 251 -3.73 -8.15 21.83
C ILE A 251 -4.00 -8.44 23.33
N VAL A 252 -4.36 -7.43 24.12
CA VAL A 252 -4.68 -7.61 25.55
C VAL A 252 -5.87 -8.54 25.73
N ALA A 253 -6.94 -8.34 24.93
CA ALA A 253 -8.11 -9.21 24.97
C ALA A 253 -7.76 -10.66 24.59
N LEU A 254 -6.89 -10.83 23.57
CA LEU A 254 -6.41 -12.15 23.14
C LEU A 254 -5.62 -12.84 24.25
N ILE A 255 -4.59 -12.17 24.79
CA ILE A 255 -3.75 -12.73 25.86
C ILE A 255 -4.60 -13.10 27.08
N GLN A 256 -5.56 -12.27 27.48
CA GLN A 256 -6.45 -12.56 28.61
C GLN A 256 -7.32 -13.80 28.34
N THR A 257 -7.89 -13.91 27.14
CA THR A 257 -8.73 -15.06 26.75
C THR A 257 -7.88 -16.32 26.70
N ASP A 258 -6.72 -16.25 26.05
CA ASP A 258 -5.80 -17.40 25.87
C ASP A 258 -5.21 -17.86 27.21
N ALA A 259 -4.84 -16.94 28.12
CA ALA A 259 -4.36 -17.28 29.44
C ALA A 259 -5.38 -18.09 30.27
N VAL A 260 -6.65 -17.70 30.21
CA VAL A 260 -7.73 -18.45 30.86
C VAL A 260 -7.86 -19.85 30.26
N ARG A 261 -7.74 -19.98 28.95
CA ARG A 261 -7.90 -21.25 28.23
C ARG A 261 -6.70 -22.17 28.37
N VAL A 262 -5.49 -21.61 28.45
CA VAL A 262 -4.27 -22.38 28.75
C VAL A 262 -4.35 -22.91 30.19
N ASN A 263 -4.76 -22.09 31.17
CA ASN A 263 -4.95 -22.54 32.54
C ASN A 263 -6.03 -23.60 32.68
N ALA A 264 -7.04 -23.59 31.83
CA ALA A 264 -8.09 -24.64 31.74
C ALA A 264 -7.62 -25.90 30.99
N GLY A 265 -6.42 -25.94 30.48
CA GLY A 265 -5.89 -27.08 29.70
C GLY A 265 -6.51 -27.26 28.33
N ILE A 266 -7.20 -26.25 27.81
CA ILE A 266 -7.89 -26.29 26.50
C ILE A 266 -6.92 -25.94 25.37
N LEU A 267 -5.99 -25.01 25.63
CA LEU A 267 -4.95 -24.57 24.68
C LEU A 267 -3.56 -24.97 25.18
N ALA A 268 -2.67 -25.29 24.26
CA ALA A 268 -1.26 -25.47 24.56
C ALA A 268 -0.53 -24.10 24.54
N THR A 269 0.57 -23.99 25.29
CA THR A 269 1.31 -22.72 25.43
C THR A 269 1.88 -22.19 24.10
N GLY A 270 2.22 -23.11 23.18
CA GLY A 270 2.73 -22.75 21.86
C GLY A 270 1.64 -22.32 20.86
N GLN A 271 0.36 -22.44 21.22
CA GLN A 271 -0.77 -22.04 20.38
C GLN A 271 -1.20 -20.59 20.64
N VAL A 272 -0.73 -19.97 21.71
CA VAL A 272 -0.90 -18.55 22.05
C VAL A 272 0.15 -17.71 21.33
#